data_a483f6c13068dee56a4c1bc106723e0e
#
_entry.id   a483f6c13068dee56a4c1bc106723e0e
#
_cell.length_a   1.000
_cell.length_b   1.000
_cell.length_c   1.000
_cell.angle_alpha   90.00
_cell.angle_beta   90.00
_cell.angle_gamma   90.00
#
_symmetry.space_group_name_H-M   'P 1'
#
loop_
_entity.id
_entity.type
_entity.pdbx_description
1 polymer ?
#
loop_
_entity_poly.entity_id
_entity_poly.type
_entity_poly.pdbx_seq_one_letter_code
_entity_poly.pdbx_strand_id
1 'polypeptide(L)'
;MKIALISDTHIPMSLHRLPDQLLKQIVGVDAIFHAGDITSSSVLDVLAKIAPVTAVAGNSDPPEVESKLADRELIQLEGHTIGLKHGHQPHELQINYIGQPYDSPEMELFFQLMTAQLPGAEIIVFGHFHRSVIMHWNGVLFINPGAVAATNGSCSFAMLELGASVNVQIIPLSSCD
;
A
#
# COMPACT_ATOMS: atom_id res chain seq x y z
N MET A 1 -5.71 16.21 6.87
CA MET A 1 -5.96 15.57 5.59
C MET A 1 -6.21 14.09 5.81
N LYS A 2 -7.19 13.48 5.12
CA LYS A 2 -7.57 12.07 5.27
C LYS A 2 -7.28 11.30 3.99
N ILE A 3 -6.49 10.22 4.08
CA ILE A 3 -5.97 9.48 2.93
C ILE A 3 -6.35 8.01 3.08
N ALA A 4 -6.96 7.41 2.04
CA ALA A 4 -7.13 5.97 1.98
C ALA A 4 -5.86 5.32 1.44
N LEU A 5 -5.32 4.35 2.16
CA LEU A 5 -4.18 3.53 1.74
C LEU A 5 -4.70 2.15 1.32
N ILE A 6 -4.45 1.80 0.06
CA ILE A 6 -4.94 0.58 -0.60
C ILE A 6 -3.74 -0.16 -1.21
N SER A 7 -3.77 -1.47 -1.22
CA SER A 7 -2.78 -2.30 -1.89
C SER A 7 -3.37 -3.63 -2.35
N ASP A 8 -2.70 -4.26 -3.30
CA ASP A 8 -2.93 -5.66 -3.66
C ASP A 8 -4.40 -5.93 -4.01
N THR A 9 -4.94 -5.18 -4.97
CA THR A 9 -6.33 -5.35 -5.44
C THR A 9 -6.50 -6.53 -6.38
N HIS A 10 -5.46 -6.88 -7.16
CA HIS A 10 -5.40 -8.05 -8.04
C HIS A 10 -6.66 -8.27 -8.90
N ILE A 11 -7.26 -7.20 -9.46
CA ILE A 11 -8.42 -7.26 -10.34
C ILE A 11 -7.96 -7.36 -11.80
N PRO A 12 -8.43 -8.33 -12.60
CA PRO A 12 -9.50 -9.29 -12.33
C PRO A 12 -9.05 -10.65 -11.80
N MET A 13 -7.79 -10.81 -11.39
CA MET A 13 -7.21 -12.12 -11.07
C MET A 13 -7.80 -12.76 -9.81
N SER A 14 -7.94 -11.98 -8.74
CA SER A 14 -8.44 -12.45 -7.44
C SER A 14 -9.82 -11.90 -7.11
N LEU A 15 -10.14 -10.70 -7.59
CA LEU A 15 -11.44 -10.06 -7.44
C LEU A 15 -11.99 -9.68 -8.81
N HIS A 16 -13.31 -9.72 -8.99
CA HIS A 16 -13.94 -9.21 -10.21
C HIS A 16 -14.08 -7.68 -10.21
N ARG A 17 -14.22 -7.06 -9.03
CA ARG A 17 -14.36 -5.62 -8.82
C ARG A 17 -13.95 -5.24 -7.41
N LEU A 18 -13.74 -3.92 -7.17
CA LEU A 18 -13.50 -3.41 -5.83
C LEU A 18 -14.70 -3.67 -4.91
N PRO A 19 -14.47 -4.11 -3.65
CA PRO A 19 -15.55 -4.36 -2.69
C PRO A 19 -16.40 -3.11 -2.43
N ASP A 20 -17.72 -3.26 -2.43
CA ASP A 20 -18.64 -2.15 -2.15
C ASP A 20 -18.40 -1.51 -0.76
N GLN A 21 -17.96 -2.33 0.20
CA GLN A 21 -17.61 -1.84 1.54
C GLN A 21 -16.43 -0.88 1.49
N LEU A 22 -15.36 -1.21 0.75
CA LEU A 22 -14.22 -0.32 0.54
C LEU A 22 -14.68 1.00 -0.06
N LEU A 23 -15.41 0.93 -1.19
CA LEU A 23 -15.86 2.13 -1.91
C LEU A 23 -16.71 3.05 -1.04
N LYS A 24 -17.59 2.49 -0.19
CA LYS A 24 -18.41 3.27 0.75
C LYS A 24 -17.59 3.94 1.85
N GLN A 25 -16.56 3.24 2.36
CA GLN A 25 -15.76 3.73 3.49
C GLN A 25 -14.73 4.80 3.10
N ILE A 26 -14.32 4.84 1.82
CA ILE A 26 -13.38 5.85 1.32
C ILE A 26 -14.08 7.09 0.74
N VAL A 27 -15.41 7.18 0.80
CA VAL A 27 -16.11 8.42 0.41
C VAL A 27 -15.69 9.57 1.32
N GLY A 28 -15.32 10.69 0.71
CA GLY A 28 -14.92 11.90 1.43
C GLY A 28 -13.47 11.91 1.92
N VAL A 29 -12.62 10.98 1.48
CA VAL A 29 -11.17 11.13 1.67
C VAL A 29 -10.62 12.22 0.76
N ASP A 30 -9.53 12.84 1.16
CA ASP A 30 -8.86 13.89 0.38
C ASP A 30 -7.96 13.33 -0.72
N ALA A 31 -7.43 12.11 -0.52
CA ALA A 31 -6.59 11.40 -1.48
C ALA A 31 -6.66 9.88 -1.28
N ILE A 32 -6.22 9.14 -2.30
CA ILE A 32 -6.08 7.68 -2.26
C ILE A 32 -4.65 7.34 -2.69
N PHE A 33 -3.94 6.54 -1.90
CA PHE A 33 -2.65 5.99 -2.27
C PHE A 33 -2.78 4.48 -2.51
N HIS A 34 -2.32 4.02 -3.66
CA HIS A 34 -2.33 2.60 -4.03
C HIS A 34 -0.91 2.05 -4.13
N ALA A 35 -0.57 1.15 -3.22
CA ALA A 35 0.78 0.62 -3.09
C ALA A 35 1.09 -0.59 -4.00
N GLY A 36 0.50 -0.65 -5.21
CA GLY A 36 0.84 -1.62 -6.25
C GLY A 36 0.01 -2.90 -6.26
N ASP A 37 0.30 -3.76 -7.24
CA ASP A 37 -0.47 -4.97 -7.57
C ASP A 37 -1.94 -4.66 -7.86
N ILE A 38 -2.13 -3.71 -8.78
CA ILE A 38 -3.42 -3.19 -9.25
C ILE A 38 -4.05 -4.16 -10.24
N THR A 39 -3.21 -4.64 -11.17
CA THR A 39 -3.45 -5.58 -12.27
C THR A 39 -4.43 -5.13 -13.36
N SER A 40 -5.18 -4.03 -13.15
CA SER A 40 -6.02 -3.40 -14.18
C SER A 40 -6.13 -1.89 -13.95
N SER A 41 -5.89 -1.09 -15.01
CA SER A 41 -6.06 0.37 -14.95
C SER A 41 -7.48 0.80 -14.61
N SER A 42 -8.49 -0.04 -14.86
CA SER A 42 -9.89 0.23 -14.49
C SER A 42 -10.10 0.41 -12.99
N VAL A 43 -9.24 -0.18 -12.16
CA VAL A 43 -9.24 0.04 -10.70
C VAL A 43 -8.96 1.50 -10.38
N LEU A 44 -7.92 2.07 -11.01
CA LEU A 44 -7.56 3.48 -10.83
C LEU A 44 -8.66 4.41 -11.32
N ASP A 45 -9.32 4.07 -12.45
CA ASP A 45 -10.45 4.84 -13.00
C ASP A 45 -11.63 4.88 -12.04
N VAL A 46 -11.89 3.79 -11.31
CA VAL A 46 -12.95 3.73 -10.29
C VAL A 46 -12.58 4.56 -9.08
N LEU A 47 -11.37 4.41 -8.56
CA LEU A 47 -10.87 5.15 -7.39
C LEU A 47 -10.80 6.66 -7.66
N ALA A 48 -10.36 7.06 -8.87
CA ALA A 48 -10.25 8.47 -9.28
C ALA A 48 -11.58 9.22 -9.33
N LYS A 49 -12.72 8.51 -9.39
CA LYS A 49 -14.05 9.13 -9.25
C LYS A 49 -14.38 9.54 -7.82
N ILE A 50 -13.63 9.04 -6.84
CA ILE A 50 -13.86 9.31 -5.41
C ILE A 50 -12.92 10.41 -4.92
N ALA A 51 -11.61 10.30 -5.21
CA ALA A 51 -10.59 11.26 -4.82
C ALA A 51 -9.35 11.14 -5.75
N PRO A 52 -8.45 12.12 -5.76
CA PRO A 52 -7.16 12.01 -6.45
C PRO A 52 -6.39 10.77 -6.03
N VAL A 53 -5.86 10.03 -7.01
CA VAL A 53 -5.13 8.77 -6.80
C VAL A 53 -3.65 8.96 -7.10
N THR A 54 -2.79 8.58 -6.16
CA THR A 54 -1.36 8.35 -6.39
C THR A 54 -1.10 6.85 -6.28
N ALA A 55 -0.47 6.26 -7.29
CA ALA A 55 -0.25 4.82 -7.33
C ALA A 55 1.15 4.48 -7.82
N VAL A 56 1.69 3.36 -7.34
CA VAL A 56 2.96 2.78 -7.80
C VAL A 56 2.73 1.40 -8.41
N ALA A 57 3.66 0.95 -9.24
CA ALA A 57 3.62 -0.38 -9.80
C ALA A 57 3.99 -1.45 -8.76
N GLY A 58 3.36 -2.63 -8.86
CA GLY A 58 3.72 -3.84 -8.15
C GLY A 58 4.26 -4.92 -9.09
N ASN A 59 4.74 -6.02 -8.53
CA ASN A 59 5.35 -7.11 -9.31
C ASN A 59 4.34 -7.98 -10.09
N SER A 60 3.06 -7.88 -9.76
CA SER A 60 2.00 -8.59 -10.49
C SER A 60 1.30 -7.71 -11.53
N ASP A 61 1.69 -6.44 -11.65
CA ASP A 61 1.10 -5.54 -12.62
C ASP A 61 1.55 -5.90 -14.04
N PRO A 62 0.62 -6.04 -15.01
CA PRO A 62 0.98 -6.31 -16.38
C PRO A 62 1.66 -5.08 -17.03
N PRO A 63 2.46 -5.26 -18.10
CA PRO A 63 3.24 -4.19 -18.71
C PRO A 63 2.44 -2.94 -19.11
N GLU A 64 1.16 -3.09 -19.48
CA GLU A 64 0.28 -1.98 -19.82
C GLU A 64 -0.16 -1.15 -18.60
N VAL A 65 -0.09 -1.68 -17.39
CA VAL A 65 -0.31 -0.97 -16.13
C VAL A 65 1.01 -0.43 -15.61
N GLU A 66 2.02 -1.29 -15.51
CA GLU A 66 3.37 -0.95 -15.02
C GLU A 66 3.96 0.25 -15.78
N SER A 67 3.85 0.29 -17.11
CA SER A 67 4.41 1.38 -17.94
C SER A 67 3.81 2.77 -17.67
N LYS A 68 2.69 2.85 -16.97
CA LYS A 68 2.00 4.11 -16.62
C LYS A 68 2.27 4.58 -15.20
N LEU A 69 2.94 3.78 -14.40
CA LEU A 69 3.15 4.00 -12.97
C LEU A 69 4.65 4.08 -12.67
N ALA A 70 4.98 4.86 -11.65
CA ALA A 70 6.33 4.85 -11.11
C ALA A 70 6.56 3.58 -10.26
N ASP A 71 7.83 3.15 -10.13
CA ASP A 71 8.23 2.11 -9.17
C ASP A 71 8.03 2.58 -7.73
N ARG A 72 8.19 3.88 -7.49
CA ARG A 72 8.05 4.53 -6.19
C ARG A 72 7.72 6.00 -6.34
N GLU A 73 7.12 6.57 -5.29
CA GLU A 73 6.83 8.00 -5.17
C GLU A 73 7.31 8.56 -3.84
N LEU A 74 7.79 9.81 -3.83
CA LEU A 74 8.01 10.61 -2.64
C LEU A 74 7.07 11.81 -2.66
N ILE A 75 6.16 11.87 -1.71
CA ILE A 75 5.04 12.80 -1.69
C ILE A 75 5.23 13.73 -0.49
N GLN A 76 5.27 15.04 -0.74
CA GLN A 76 5.26 16.05 0.32
C GLN A 76 3.82 16.46 0.61
N LEU A 77 3.34 16.21 1.84
CA LEU A 77 1.95 16.46 2.19
C LEU A 77 1.80 16.81 3.67
N GLU A 78 1.10 17.92 3.97
CA GLU A 78 0.86 18.39 5.35
C GLU A 78 2.16 18.49 6.21
N GLY A 79 3.29 18.80 5.59
CA GLY A 79 4.59 18.90 6.25
C GLY A 79 5.33 17.58 6.43
N HIS A 80 4.78 16.47 5.96
CA HIS A 80 5.37 15.13 6.02
C HIS A 80 5.90 14.66 4.68
N THR A 81 6.97 13.88 4.69
CA THR A 81 7.49 13.16 3.53
C THR A 81 7.00 11.72 3.57
N ILE A 82 6.14 11.35 2.61
CA ILE A 82 5.56 10.01 2.50
C ILE A 82 6.20 9.29 1.32
N GLY A 83 6.82 8.14 1.58
CA GLY A 83 7.29 7.22 0.57
C GLY A 83 6.20 6.20 0.23
N LEU A 84 5.94 5.99 -1.05
CA LEU A 84 5.03 4.98 -1.55
C LEU A 84 5.80 4.04 -2.47
N LYS A 85 5.79 2.75 -2.18
CA LYS A 85 6.43 1.71 -2.98
C LYS A 85 5.77 0.37 -2.68
N HIS A 86 5.64 -0.51 -3.70
CA HIS A 86 5.00 -1.81 -3.49
C HIS A 86 5.70 -2.69 -2.45
N GLY A 87 7.04 -2.69 -2.45
CA GLY A 87 7.80 -3.43 -1.44
C GLY A 87 8.48 -4.68 -1.97
N HIS A 88 8.15 -5.14 -3.18
CA HIS A 88 8.88 -6.24 -3.81
C HIS A 88 10.36 -5.86 -4.03
N GLN A 89 11.23 -6.85 -3.93
CA GLN A 89 12.67 -6.75 -4.14
C GLN A 89 13.14 -7.89 -5.06
N PRO A 90 14.35 -7.85 -5.61
CA PRO A 90 14.91 -9.00 -6.32
C PRO A 90 14.79 -10.29 -5.51
N HIS A 91 14.48 -11.39 -6.19
CA HIS A 91 14.19 -12.69 -5.55
C HIS A 91 15.25 -13.12 -4.54
N GLU A 92 16.52 -12.91 -4.87
CA GLU A 92 17.68 -13.28 -4.04
C GLU A 92 17.70 -12.56 -2.68
N LEU A 93 17.07 -11.40 -2.61
CA LEU A 93 16.91 -10.64 -1.37
C LEU A 93 15.65 -11.04 -0.62
N GLN A 94 14.53 -11.21 -1.33
CA GLN A 94 13.24 -11.53 -0.73
C GLN A 94 13.21 -12.85 -0.01
N ILE A 95 13.88 -13.89 -0.51
CA ILE A 95 13.89 -15.23 0.10
C ILE A 95 14.37 -15.22 1.56
N ASN A 96 15.11 -14.19 1.97
CA ASN A 96 15.63 -14.09 3.33
C ASN A 96 14.57 -13.64 4.34
N TYR A 97 13.52 -12.94 3.90
CA TYR A 97 12.53 -12.34 4.80
C TYR A 97 11.07 -12.57 4.41
N ILE A 98 10.79 -13.03 3.18
CA ILE A 98 9.40 -13.27 2.75
C ILE A 98 8.72 -14.31 3.65
N GLY A 99 7.51 -14.02 4.12
CA GLY A 99 6.79 -14.88 5.05
C GLY A 99 7.18 -14.75 6.52
N GLN A 100 8.27 -14.05 6.84
CA GLN A 100 8.68 -13.81 8.23
C GLN A 100 7.75 -12.80 8.93
N PRO A 101 7.54 -12.89 10.26
CA PRO A 101 6.87 -11.85 11.03
C PRO A 101 7.58 -10.50 10.89
N TYR A 102 6.83 -9.39 10.88
CA TYR A 102 7.41 -8.06 10.70
C TYR A 102 8.41 -7.65 11.79
N ASP A 103 8.27 -8.18 12.99
CA ASP A 103 9.17 -7.95 14.14
C ASP A 103 10.36 -8.91 14.18
N SER A 104 10.52 -9.77 13.19
CA SER A 104 11.64 -10.69 13.10
C SER A 104 12.94 -10.00 12.64
N PRO A 105 14.13 -10.49 13.07
CA PRO A 105 15.41 -9.96 12.63
C PRO A 105 15.61 -10.02 11.12
N GLU A 106 15.03 -11.00 10.44
CA GLU A 106 15.11 -11.16 8.99
C GLU A 106 14.47 -10.01 8.22
N MET A 107 13.45 -9.36 8.80
CA MET A 107 12.79 -8.20 8.21
C MET A 107 13.64 -6.93 8.26
N GLU A 108 14.71 -6.88 9.04
CA GLU A 108 15.58 -5.70 9.11
C GLU A 108 16.16 -5.34 7.74
N LEU A 109 16.57 -6.33 6.95
CA LEU A 109 17.04 -6.11 5.58
C LEU A 109 15.98 -5.43 4.71
N PHE A 110 14.72 -5.86 4.80
CA PHE A 110 13.61 -5.24 4.08
C PHE A 110 13.45 -3.75 4.45
N PHE A 111 13.43 -3.42 5.73
CA PHE A 111 13.27 -2.03 6.18
C PHE A 111 14.46 -1.15 5.77
N GLN A 112 15.69 -1.67 5.84
CA GLN A 112 16.88 -0.98 5.34
C GLN A 112 16.77 -0.67 3.84
N LEU A 113 16.39 -1.64 3.03
CA LEU A 113 16.22 -1.48 1.57
C LEU A 113 15.13 -0.45 1.25
N MET A 114 13.97 -0.53 1.90
CA MET A 114 12.87 0.42 1.69
C MET A 114 13.28 1.85 2.06
N THR A 115 13.95 2.04 3.20
CA THR A 115 14.44 3.36 3.63
C THR A 115 15.50 3.91 2.66
N ALA A 116 16.42 3.08 2.18
CA ALA A 116 17.44 3.48 1.22
C ALA A 116 16.83 3.89 -0.14
N GLN A 117 15.74 3.23 -0.56
CA GLN A 117 15.04 3.50 -1.82
C GLN A 117 14.11 4.72 -1.72
N LEU A 118 13.72 5.14 -0.53
CA LEU A 118 12.81 6.27 -0.24
C LEU A 118 13.49 7.27 0.73
N PRO A 119 14.59 7.92 0.31
CA PRO A 119 15.38 8.75 1.19
C PRO A 119 14.59 9.95 1.72
N GLY A 120 14.65 10.17 3.03
CA GLY A 120 13.96 11.26 3.71
C GLY A 120 12.47 11.00 4.00
N ALA A 121 11.92 9.83 3.66
CA ALA A 121 10.56 9.48 4.02
C ALA A 121 10.44 9.29 5.54
N GLU A 122 9.47 9.99 6.15
CA GLU A 122 9.07 9.84 7.55
C GLU A 122 8.01 8.74 7.71
N ILE A 123 7.22 8.54 6.64
CA ILE A 123 6.17 7.52 6.53
C ILE A 123 6.44 6.73 5.27
N ILE A 124 6.48 5.40 5.34
CA ILE A 124 6.60 4.52 4.18
C ILE A 124 5.35 3.63 4.10
N VAL A 125 4.62 3.76 3.00
CA VAL A 125 3.45 2.94 2.68
C VAL A 125 3.86 1.88 1.67
N PHE A 126 3.54 0.62 1.96
CA PHE A 126 3.91 -0.53 1.12
C PHE A 126 2.84 -1.61 1.12
N GLY A 127 2.89 -2.54 0.15
CA GLY A 127 2.01 -3.70 0.00
C GLY A 127 2.75 -5.02 0.01
N HIS A 128 2.53 -5.86 -1.01
CA HIS A 128 3.28 -7.08 -1.36
C HIS A 128 3.12 -8.27 -0.39
N PHE A 129 3.19 -8.04 0.91
CA PHE A 129 3.11 -9.10 1.93
C PHE A 129 1.68 -9.56 2.22
N HIS A 130 0.65 -8.84 1.75
CA HIS A 130 -0.77 -9.07 2.01
C HIS A 130 -1.12 -9.15 3.51
N ARG A 131 -0.28 -8.62 4.37
CA ARG A 131 -0.44 -8.59 5.82
C ARG A 131 -0.37 -7.15 6.31
N SER A 132 -1.42 -6.69 6.97
CA SER A 132 -1.44 -5.34 7.51
C SER A 132 -0.47 -5.16 8.67
N VAL A 133 0.17 -4.00 8.72
CA VAL A 133 1.02 -3.59 9.84
C VAL A 133 1.11 -2.07 9.95
N ILE A 134 1.22 -1.59 11.18
CA ILE A 134 1.61 -0.22 11.53
C ILE A 134 2.75 -0.38 12.53
N MET A 135 3.95 0.05 12.18
CA MET A 135 5.11 -0.08 13.05
C MET A 135 6.13 1.03 12.82
N HIS A 136 6.92 1.33 13.83
CA HIS A 136 8.08 2.20 13.68
C HIS A 136 9.36 1.37 13.59
N TRP A 137 10.21 1.75 12.66
CA TRP A 137 11.55 1.21 12.53
C TRP A 137 12.54 2.36 12.28
N ASN A 138 13.52 2.52 13.16
CA ASN A 138 14.54 3.59 13.10
C ASN A 138 13.96 5.00 12.85
N GLY A 139 12.85 5.33 13.51
CA GLY A 139 12.19 6.63 13.42
C GLY A 139 11.26 6.81 12.23
N VAL A 140 11.18 5.84 11.31
CA VAL A 140 10.26 5.85 10.16
C VAL A 140 9.02 5.05 10.50
N LEU A 141 7.85 5.59 10.18
CA LEU A 141 6.55 4.88 10.30
C LEU A 141 6.32 4.04 9.06
N PHE A 142 6.30 2.72 9.20
CA PHE A 142 5.97 1.76 8.14
C PHE A 142 4.50 1.35 8.23
N ILE A 143 3.80 1.42 7.09
CA ILE A 143 2.38 1.07 7.00
C ILE A 143 2.18 0.11 5.83
N ASN A 144 1.71 -1.10 6.13
CA ASN A 144 1.12 -1.97 5.12
C ASN A 144 -0.40 -2.01 5.38
N PRO A 145 -1.25 -1.58 4.44
CA PRO A 145 -2.70 -1.57 4.65
C PRO A 145 -3.31 -2.99 4.64
N GLY A 146 -2.53 -4.00 4.30
CA GLY A 146 -3.00 -5.33 3.93
C GLY A 146 -3.43 -5.39 2.47
N ALA A 147 -3.95 -6.51 2.02
CA ALA A 147 -4.48 -6.68 0.67
C ALA A 147 -5.99 -6.44 0.63
N VAL A 148 -6.47 -5.79 -0.43
CA VAL A 148 -7.92 -5.72 -0.71
C VAL A 148 -8.40 -7.08 -1.22
N ALA A 149 -7.62 -7.76 -2.05
CA ALA A 149 -7.87 -9.13 -2.46
C ALA A 149 -7.27 -10.11 -1.45
N ALA A 150 -8.11 -10.84 -0.74
CA ALA A 150 -7.62 -11.79 0.26
C ALA A 150 -6.90 -12.97 -0.37
N THR A 151 -5.70 -13.23 0.10
CA THR A 151 -4.98 -14.47 -0.20
C THR A 151 -4.95 -15.43 0.98
N ASN A 152 -5.20 -14.94 2.19
CA ASN A 152 -5.14 -15.72 3.44
C ASN A 152 -6.41 -15.56 4.32
N GLY A 153 -7.55 -15.27 3.70
CA GLY A 153 -8.83 -15.12 4.41
C GLY A 153 -9.01 -13.81 5.17
N SER A 154 -8.07 -12.87 5.06
CA SER A 154 -8.20 -11.52 5.60
C SER A 154 -7.96 -10.48 4.52
N CYS A 155 -8.81 -9.48 4.45
CA CYS A 155 -8.66 -8.33 3.57
C CYS A 155 -8.85 -7.04 4.35
N SER A 156 -8.09 -6.02 3.97
CA SER A 156 -8.10 -4.73 4.66
C SER A 156 -7.59 -3.61 3.77
N PHE A 157 -7.83 -2.40 4.21
CA PHE A 157 -7.17 -1.17 3.78
C PHE A 157 -6.80 -0.35 5.01
N ALA A 158 -6.14 0.79 4.85
CA ALA A 158 -5.87 1.67 5.98
C ALA A 158 -6.39 3.09 5.72
N MET A 159 -6.67 3.80 6.81
CA MET A 159 -6.95 5.21 6.80
C MET A 159 -5.82 5.95 7.50
N LEU A 160 -5.19 6.88 6.78
CA LEU A 160 -4.15 7.75 7.30
C LEU A 160 -4.73 9.15 7.45
N GLU A 161 -4.62 9.72 8.64
CA GLU A 161 -4.99 11.11 8.92
C GLU A 161 -3.73 11.91 9.24
N LEU A 162 -3.47 12.94 8.43
CA LEU A 162 -2.35 13.87 8.58
C LEU A 162 -2.85 15.23 9.08
N GLY A 163 -2.17 15.78 10.08
CA GLY A 163 -2.45 17.08 10.67
C GLY A 163 -1.43 17.40 11.75
N ALA A 164 -1.87 17.97 12.86
CA ALA A 164 -1.00 18.20 14.03
C ALA A 164 -0.41 16.89 14.61
N SER A 165 -1.02 15.76 14.30
CA SER A 165 -0.52 14.42 14.60
C SER A 165 -0.81 13.50 13.43
N VAL A 166 -0.02 12.44 13.32
CA VAL A 166 -0.23 11.34 12.37
C VAL A 166 -1.04 10.25 13.06
N ASN A 167 -2.20 9.91 12.49
CA ASN A 167 -3.04 8.81 12.97
C ASN A 167 -3.27 7.80 11.85
N VAL A 168 -3.14 6.52 12.15
CA VAL A 168 -3.32 5.43 11.18
C VAL A 168 -4.21 4.36 11.77
N GLN A 169 -5.17 3.88 10.99
CA GLN A 169 -6.04 2.79 11.38
C GLN A 169 -6.15 1.77 10.25
N ILE A 170 -5.91 0.48 10.58
CA ILE A 170 -6.24 -0.63 9.67
C ILE A 170 -7.74 -0.90 9.77
N ILE A 171 -8.39 -1.01 8.62
CA ILE A 171 -9.83 -1.24 8.50
C ILE A 171 -10.06 -2.58 7.80
N PRO A 172 -10.53 -3.59 8.53
CA PRO A 172 -10.84 -4.89 7.92
C PRO A 172 -12.05 -4.77 6.99
N LEU A 173 -12.00 -5.51 5.89
CA LEU A 173 -13.14 -5.71 5.01
C LEU A 173 -13.84 -7.03 5.40
N SER A 174 -15.16 -7.02 5.44
CA SER A 174 -15.96 -8.15 5.90
C SER A 174 -16.09 -9.26 4.87
N SER A 175 -15.87 -8.95 3.59
CA SER A 175 -15.77 -9.90 2.50
C SER A 175 -14.66 -9.44 1.53
N CYS A 176 -13.98 -10.40 0.98
CA CYS A 176 -12.93 -10.24 -0.01
C CYS A 176 -13.39 -10.74 -1.39
N ASP A 177 -14.73 -10.87 -1.58
CA ASP A 177 -15.38 -11.34 -2.81
C ASP A 177 -15.87 -10.18 -3.66
#